data_3b2c75555eccb9ac2d24d5f881433b30
#
_entry.id   3b2c75555eccb9ac2d24d5f881433b30
#
_cell.length_a   1.000
_cell.length_b   1.000
_cell.length_c   1.000
_cell.angle_alpha   90.00
_cell.angle_beta   90.00
_cell.angle_gamma   90.00
#
_symmetry.space_group_name_H-M   'P 1'
#
loop_
_entity.id
_entity.type
_entity.pdbx_description
1 polymer ?
#
loop_
_entity_poly.entity_id
_entity_poly.type
_entity_poly.pdbx_seq_one_letter_code
_entity_poly.pdbx_strand_id
1 'polypeptide(L)'
;MKRVVVTGMGAITPIGNSIDAFWESVKAGKIGFDRITYFDTADYKCKLAAQVKDFDAAAYMDKKAARRMEQFCQFAVAAAGEAIQDAGLDMEKEDPYRVGCAVGSGIGSLQAMEREHSRLLEKGPSRVAPMLVPLMISNMAAGNVSIAYNLKGKSINVVTACATGTNSIGEAYRTIQYGDADVMIAGGTESSITPIGIAGFSALTALSSSEDPARCSIPFDKDRSGLVMGEGSAIVVLEELEHAKQRGARIYAEVVGYGCSSDAFHITSPAEDGAGAARAMTNAVADACISPEDITYINAHGTSTHHNDLFETRAIKLAFGEHAKNIKINSTKSMVGHLLGAAGAIEFVTCVKELQEGYIHRTVGLQESEEELDLNYCKESYQGDFEYALSNSLGFGGHNASILVKKYAEG
;
A
#
# COMPACT_ATOMS: atom_id res chain seq x y z
N MET A 1 11.51 22.66 -9.06
CA MET A 1 11.03 21.32 -9.40
C MET A 1 9.57 21.40 -9.85
N LYS A 2 9.10 20.46 -10.69
CA LYS A 2 7.70 20.40 -11.11
C LYS A 2 6.80 19.98 -9.96
N ARG A 3 5.59 20.52 -9.89
CA ARG A 3 4.57 20.10 -8.94
C ARG A 3 3.87 18.84 -9.43
N VAL A 4 3.51 17.96 -8.53
CA VAL A 4 2.94 16.62 -8.85
C VAL A 4 1.61 16.43 -8.14
N VAL A 5 0.61 16.08 -8.91
CA VAL A 5 -0.77 15.93 -8.42
C VAL A 5 -1.30 14.52 -8.66
N VAL A 6 -2.29 14.13 -7.88
CA VAL A 6 -3.05 12.90 -8.05
C VAL A 6 -4.29 13.22 -8.89
N THR A 7 -4.42 12.60 -10.05
CA THR A 7 -5.55 12.82 -10.97
C THR A 7 -6.47 11.61 -11.11
N GLY A 8 -6.03 10.43 -10.67
CA GLY A 8 -6.86 9.24 -10.68
C GLY A 8 -6.42 8.19 -9.67
N MET A 9 -7.35 7.35 -9.27
CA MET A 9 -7.13 6.27 -8.28
C MET A 9 -7.90 5.01 -8.68
N GLY A 10 -7.34 3.84 -8.34
CA GLY A 10 -8.00 2.55 -8.51
C GLY A 10 -7.59 1.58 -7.42
N ALA A 11 -8.49 0.68 -7.02
CA ALA A 11 -8.25 -0.26 -5.94
C ALA A 11 -8.96 -1.60 -6.11
N ILE A 12 -8.24 -2.66 -5.78
CA ILE A 12 -8.77 -4.02 -5.58
C ILE A 12 -8.38 -4.42 -4.16
N THR A 13 -9.35 -4.61 -3.27
CA THR A 13 -9.09 -4.81 -1.84
C THR A 13 -10.04 -5.85 -1.23
N PRO A 14 -9.74 -6.38 -0.03
CA PRO A 14 -10.64 -7.30 0.67
C PRO A 14 -12.01 -6.74 1.02
N ILE A 15 -12.19 -5.42 0.99
CA ILE A 15 -13.43 -4.73 1.37
C ILE A 15 -14.11 -3.99 0.22
N GLY A 16 -13.52 -4.02 -0.98
CA GLY A 16 -14.10 -3.41 -2.19
C GLY A 16 -13.16 -3.50 -3.39
N ASN A 17 -13.73 -3.75 -4.58
CA ASN A 17 -13.01 -3.93 -5.84
C ASN A 17 -13.12 -2.69 -6.74
N SER A 18 -13.27 -1.53 -6.13
CA SER A 18 -13.15 -0.20 -6.74
C SER A 18 -12.85 0.82 -5.65
N ILE A 19 -12.36 2.00 -6.04
CA ILE A 19 -12.13 3.13 -5.11
C ILE A 19 -13.36 3.48 -4.31
N ASP A 20 -14.51 3.58 -4.96
CA ASP A 20 -15.75 3.98 -4.29
C ASP A 20 -16.23 2.89 -3.33
N ALA A 21 -16.23 1.62 -3.75
CA ALA A 21 -16.61 0.50 -2.89
C ALA A 21 -15.66 0.35 -1.68
N PHE A 22 -14.36 0.52 -1.91
CA PHE A 22 -13.36 0.54 -0.85
C PHE A 22 -13.63 1.67 0.14
N TRP A 23 -13.81 2.90 -0.34
CA TRP A 23 -13.99 4.07 0.51
C TRP A 23 -15.29 4.02 1.34
N GLU A 24 -16.40 3.62 0.75
CA GLU A 24 -17.65 3.40 1.49
C GLU A 24 -17.48 2.32 2.57
N SER A 25 -16.75 1.27 2.30
CA SER A 25 -16.42 0.24 3.28
C SER A 25 -15.51 0.77 4.40
N VAL A 26 -14.55 1.63 4.10
CA VAL A 26 -13.70 2.30 5.12
C VAL A 26 -14.55 3.17 6.03
N LYS A 27 -15.43 4.01 5.49
CA LYS A 27 -16.33 4.87 6.28
C LYS A 27 -17.27 4.04 7.17
N ALA A 28 -17.73 2.89 6.67
CA ALA A 28 -18.56 1.97 7.44
C ALA A 28 -17.78 1.18 8.50
N GLY A 29 -16.44 1.24 8.51
CA GLY A 29 -15.60 0.42 9.39
C GLY A 29 -15.69 -1.08 9.09
N LYS A 30 -15.91 -1.44 7.81
CA LYS A 30 -16.02 -2.84 7.38
C LYS A 30 -14.66 -3.54 7.46
N ILE A 31 -14.62 -4.72 8.06
CA ILE A 31 -13.43 -5.56 8.13
C ILE A 31 -13.44 -6.61 7.01
N GLY A 32 -12.26 -6.86 6.42
CA GLY A 32 -12.08 -7.82 5.34
C GLY A 32 -11.61 -9.20 5.78
N PHE A 33 -11.49 -9.44 7.09
CA PHE A 33 -10.93 -10.66 7.65
C PHE A 33 -11.94 -11.81 7.63
N ASP A 34 -11.46 -12.97 7.18
CA ASP A 34 -12.26 -14.19 7.14
C ASP A 34 -11.33 -15.42 7.16
N ARG A 35 -11.91 -16.61 7.32
CA ARG A 35 -11.15 -17.86 7.18
C ARG A 35 -10.56 -17.95 5.78
N ILE A 36 -9.29 -18.36 5.70
CA ILE A 36 -8.62 -18.61 4.42
C ILE A 36 -9.38 -19.70 3.66
N THR A 37 -9.71 -19.40 2.40
CA THR A 37 -10.46 -20.29 1.52
C THR A 37 -9.62 -20.92 0.41
N TYR A 38 -8.41 -20.44 0.16
CA TYR A 38 -7.56 -20.90 -0.93
C TYR A 38 -6.94 -22.27 -0.71
N PHE A 39 -6.83 -22.70 0.55
CA PHE A 39 -6.28 -24.01 0.94
C PHE A 39 -6.79 -24.42 2.32
N ASP A 40 -6.60 -25.70 2.69
CA ASP A 40 -6.96 -26.21 4.01
C ASP A 40 -6.01 -25.67 5.08
N THR A 41 -6.57 -25.06 6.11
CA THR A 41 -5.84 -24.43 7.22
C THR A 41 -5.90 -25.23 8.52
N ALA A 42 -6.34 -26.50 8.50
CA ALA A 42 -6.51 -27.31 9.71
C ALA A 42 -5.22 -27.37 10.56
N ASP A 43 -4.08 -27.54 9.92
CA ASP A 43 -2.76 -27.64 10.57
C ASP A 43 -2.07 -26.29 10.81
N TYR A 44 -2.67 -25.16 10.39
CA TYR A 44 -2.11 -23.83 10.55
C TYR A 44 -2.54 -23.17 11.86
N LYS A 45 -1.61 -22.49 12.53
CA LYS A 45 -1.93 -21.68 13.72
C LYS A 45 -2.76 -20.44 13.36
N CYS A 46 -2.46 -19.81 12.22
CA CYS A 46 -3.11 -18.61 11.73
C CYS A 46 -4.08 -19.02 10.62
N LYS A 47 -5.37 -18.76 10.82
CA LYS A 47 -6.45 -19.26 9.94
C LYS A 47 -7.22 -18.15 9.24
N LEU A 48 -6.97 -16.89 9.65
CA LEU A 48 -7.62 -15.73 9.06
C LEU A 48 -6.68 -15.00 8.11
N ALA A 49 -7.27 -14.45 7.05
CA ALA A 49 -6.60 -13.53 6.12
C ALA A 49 -7.61 -12.53 5.55
N ALA A 50 -7.11 -11.47 4.94
CA ALA A 50 -7.91 -10.50 4.21
C ALA A 50 -7.79 -10.79 2.70
N GLN A 51 -8.61 -11.73 2.22
CA GLN A 51 -8.65 -12.14 0.82
C GLN A 51 -9.57 -11.21 0.01
N VAL A 52 -9.17 -10.92 -1.23
CA VAL A 52 -10.05 -10.23 -2.20
C VAL A 52 -11.23 -11.14 -2.54
N LYS A 53 -12.44 -10.59 -2.46
CA LYS A 53 -13.69 -11.31 -2.70
C LYS A 53 -14.28 -10.90 -4.05
N ASP A 54 -14.96 -11.85 -4.71
CA ASP A 54 -15.74 -11.59 -5.94
C ASP A 54 -14.95 -10.94 -7.09
N PHE A 55 -13.65 -11.23 -7.20
CA PHE A 55 -12.82 -10.73 -8.28
C PHE A 55 -12.88 -11.67 -9.49
N ASP A 56 -13.38 -11.17 -10.61
CA ASP A 56 -13.30 -11.82 -11.91
C ASP A 56 -12.41 -11.01 -12.85
N ALA A 57 -11.22 -11.50 -13.14
CA ALA A 57 -10.29 -10.84 -14.04
C ALA A 57 -10.88 -10.55 -15.44
N ALA A 58 -11.84 -11.36 -15.89
CA ALA A 58 -12.50 -11.18 -17.19
C ALA A 58 -13.39 -9.93 -17.26
N ALA A 59 -13.73 -9.33 -16.12
CA ALA A 59 -14.44 -8.05 -16.07
C ALA A 59 -13.53 -6.84 -16.36
N TYR A 60 -12.20 -7.01 -16.20
CA TYR A 60 -11.22 -5.94 -16.28
C TYR A 60 -10.25 -6.08 -17.46
N MET A 61 -10.09 -7.27 -18.01
CA MET A 61 -9.13 -7.55 -19.08
C MET A 61 -9.58 -8.71 -19.96
N ASP A 62 -8.96 -8.84 -21.14
CA ASP A 62 -9.20 -9.96 -22.02
C ASP A 62 -8.84 -11.29 -21.35
N LYS A 63 -9.70 -12.31 -21.53
CA LYS A 63 -9.54 -13.63 -20.93
C LYS A 63 -8.21 -14.34 -21.27
N LYS A 64 -7.67 -14.09 -22.47
CA LYS A 64 -6.39 -14.68 -22.89
C LYS A 64 -5.23 -13.97 -22.20
N ALA A 65 -5.31 -12.66 -22.01
CA ALA A 65 -4.35 -11.88 -21.23
C ALA A 65 -4.39 -12.32 -19.76
N ALA A 66 -5.57 -12.41 -19.14
CA ALA A 66 -5.74 -12.84 -17.76
C ALA A 66 -5.09 -14.20 -17.46
N ARG A 67 -5.23 -15.18 -18.36
CA ARG A 67 -4.62 -16.52 -18.22
C ARG A 67 -3.08 -16.53 -18.27
N ARG A 68 -2.47 -15.44 -18.71
CA ARG A 68 -1.01 -15.28 -18.79
C ARG A 68 -0.42 -14.46 -17.63
N MET A 69 -1.26 -14.13 -16.64
CA MET A 69 -0.89 -13.36 -15.47
C MET A 69 -1.24 -14.14 -14.22
N GLU A 70 -0.40 -14.06 -13.21
CA GLU A 70 -0.76 -14.46 -11.86
C GLU A 70 -1.58 -13.35 -11.17
N GLN A 71 -2.25 -13.70 -10.09
CA GLN A 71 -3.27 -12.87 -9.45
C GLN A 71 -2.78 -11.46 -9.07
N PHE A 72 -1.55 -11.32 -8.57
CA PHE A 72 -0.98 -10.01 -8.24
C PHE A 72 -0.89 -9.07 -9.46
N CYS A 73 -0.59 -9.62 -10.65
CA CYS A 73 -0.60 -8.85 -11.89
C CYS A 73 -2.03 -8.52 -12.35
N GLN A 74 -2.97 -9.45 -12.18
CA GLN A 74 -4.39 -9.20 -12.51
C GLN A 74 -4.96 -8.07 -11.65
N PHE A 75 -4.67 -8.05 -10.35
CA PHE A 75 -5.06 -6.96 -9.46
C PHE A 75 -4.45 -5.62 -9.90
N ALA A 76 -3.14 -5.61 -10.24
CA ALA A 76 -2.46 -4.40 -10.69
C ALA A 76 -3.07 -3.84 -11.98
N VAL A 77 -3.33 -4.69 -12.98
CA VAL A 77 -3.93 -4.25 -14.26
C VAL A 77 -5.36 -3.76 -14.05
N ALA A 78 -6.16 -4.43 -13.21
CA ALA A 78 -7.52 -4.00 -12.91
C ALA A 78 -7.54 -2.63 -12.19
N ALA A 79 -6.75 -2.47 -11.14
CA ALA A 79 -6.65 -1.20 -10.41
C ALA A 79 -6.07 -0.07 -11.28
N ALA A 80 -5.10 -0.36 -12.15
CA ALA A 80 -4.55 0.61 -13.09
C ALA A 80 -5.60 1.08 -14.12
N GLY A 81 -6.43 0.16 -14.60
CA GLY A 81 -7.53 0.50 -15.52
C GLY A 81 -8.53 1.47 -14.88
N GLU A 82 -8.93 1.21 -13.63
CA GLU A 82 -9.80 2.12 -12.89
C GLU A 82 -9.12 3.48 -12.69
N ALA A 83 -7.85 3.51 -12.26
CA ALA A 83 -7.11 4.75 -12.04
C ALA A 83 -6.99 5.61 -13.33
N ILE A 84 -6.68 4.99 -14.46
CA ILE A 84 -6.59 5.66 -15.77
C ILE A 84 -7.96 6.20 -16.20
N GLN A 85 -9.03 5.42 -16.01
CA GLN A 85 -10.40 5.84 -16.30
C GLN A 85 -10.84 6.99 -15.38
N ASP A 86 -10.57 6.90 -14.09
CA ASP A 86 -10.88 7.94 -13.11
C ASP A 86 -10.13 9.25 -13.39
N ALA A 87 -8.88 9.16 -13.84
CA ALA A 87 -8.10 10.30 -14.31
C ALA A 87 -8.63 10.93 -15.60
N GLY A 88 -9.48 10.23 -16.35
CA GLY A 88 -9.87 10.64 -17.71
C GLY A 88 -8.67 10.73 -18.65
N LEU A 89 -7.64 9.92 -18.42
CA LEU A 89 -6.41 9.92 -19.21
C LEU A 89 -6.62 9.17 -20.54
N ASP A 90 -6.52 9.88 -21.63
CA ASP A 90 -6.72 9.35 -22.98
C ASP A 90 -5.33 9.07 -23.62
N MET A 91 -4.91 7.81 -23.58
CA MET A 91 -3.59 7.40 -24.09
C MET A 91 -3.40 7.61 -25.60
N GLU A 92 -4.46 7.87 -26.36
CA GLU A 92 -4.34 8.24 -27.78
C GLU A 92 -3.89 9.70 -28.00
N LYS A 93 -4.06 10.54 -26.98
CA LYS A 93 -3.67 11.95 -26.97
C LYS A 93 -2.33 12.20 -26.28
N GLU A 94 -1.83 11.22 -25.53
CA GLU A 94 -0.58 11.33 -24.77
C GLU A 94 0.62 10.88 -25.62
N ASP A 95 1.79 11.45 -25.34
CA ASP A 95 3.04 10.84 -25.77
C ASP A 95 3.32 9.61 -24.87
N PRO A 96 3.21 8.38 -25.39
CA PRO A 96 3.37 7.19 -24.57
C PRO A 96 4.76 7.06 -23.94
N TYR A 97 5.78 7.72 -24.47
CA TYR A 97 7.13 7.77 -23.89
C TYR A 97 7.24 8.75 -22.72
N ARG A 98 6.23 9.60 -22.52
CA ARG A 98 6.13 10.51 -21.37
C ARG A 98 5.21 9.97 -20.26
N VAL A 99 4.57 8.81 -20.48
CA VAL A 99 3.73 8.13 -19.50
C VAL A 99 4.45 6.86 -19.03
N GLY A 100 4.86 6.85 -17.75
CA GLY A 100 5.61 5.77 -17.13
C GLY A 100 4.80 4.92 -16.17
N CYS A 101 5.43 3.90 -15.61
CA CYS A 101 4.85 2.95 -14.66
C CYS A 101 5.83 2.66 -13.53
N ALA A 102 5.36 2.78 -12.28
CA ALA A 102 6.09 2.41 -11.07
C ALA A 102 5.17 1.59 -10.15
N VAL A 103 4.95 0.33 -10.48
CA VAL A 103 4.09 -0.58 -9.72
C VAL A 103 4.93 -1.71 -9.14
N GLY A 104 4.99 -1.74 -7.80
CA GLY A 104 5.79 -2.69 -7.05
C GLY A 104 4.98 -3.88 -6.52
N SER A 105 5.66 -5.01 -6.36
CA SER A 105 5.20 -6.16 -5.55
C SER A 105 6.36 -6.60 -4.68
N GLY A 106 6.08 -6.87 -3.40
CA GLY A 106 7.12 -7.26 -2.45
C GLY A 106 7.69 -8.65 -2.71
N ILE A 107 6.88 -9.56 -3.24
CA ILE A 107 7.24 -10.98 -3.36
C ILE A 107 7.09 -11.50 -4.81
N GLY A 108 6.14 -10.99 -5.55
CA GLY A 108 5.69 -11.58 -6.82
C GLY A 108 4.75 -12.77 -6.58
N SER A 109 4.79 -13.83 -7.41
CA SER A 109 3.86 -14.95 -7.26
C SER A 109 4.47 -16.15 -6.54
N LEU A 110 4.11 -16.31 -5.27
CA LEU A 110 4.32 -17.56 -4.53
C LEU A 110 3.47 -18.70 -5.10
N GLN A 111 2.26 -18.42 -5.59
CA GLN A 111 1.38 -19.43 -6.21
C GLN A 111 2.06 -20.12 -7.39
N ALA A 112 2.69 -19.35 -8.29
CA ALA A 112 3.41 -19.90 -9.42
C ALA A 112 4.60 -20.77 -8.97
N MET A 113 5.34 -20.29 -7.95
CA MET A 113 6.49 -21.02 -7.41
C MET A 113 6.06 -22.34 -6.80
N GLU A 114 5.07 -22.36 -5.91
CA GLU A 114 4.57 -23.57 -5.26
C GLU A 114 4.06 -24.59 -6.28
N ARG A 115 3.23 -24.14 -7.22
CA ARG A 115 2.63 -24.97 -8.26
C ARG A 115 3.69 -25.64 -9.14
N GLU A 116 4.66 -24.87 -9.61
CA GLU A 116 5.67 -25.39 -10.53
C GLU A 116 6.76 -26.16 -9.79
N HIS A 117 7.05 -25.85 -8.54
CA HIS A 117 7.93 -26.66 -7.70
C HIS A 117 7.34 -28.05 -7.42
N SER A 118 6.06 -28.14 -7.07
CA SER A 118 5.37 -29.41 -6.92
C SER A 118 5.41 -30.23 -8.23
N ARG A 119 5.16 -29.57 -9.37
CA ARG A 119 5.24 -30.21 -10.68
C ARG A 119 6.66 -30.70 -11.00
N LEU A 120 7.70 -29.95 -10.62
CA LEU A 120 9.10 -30.36 -10.76
C LEU A 120 9.39 -31.65 -9.98
N LEU A 121 8.95 -31.72 -8.72
CA LEU A 121 9.16 -32.88 -7.86
C LEU A 121 8.40 -34.12 -8.37
N GLU A 122 7.16 -33.96 -8.82
CA GLU A 122 6.31 -35.06 -9.26
C GLU A 122 6.65 -35.56 -10.68
N LYS A 123 7.03 -34.67 -11.61
CA LYS A 123 7.06 -34.94 -13.06
C LYS A 123 8.39 -34.65 -13.73
N GLY A 124 9.37 -34.11 -12.97
CA GLY A 124 10.69 -33.78 -13.45
C GLY A 124 10.79 -32.45 -14.21
N PRO A 125 12.03 -32.00 -14.51
CA PRO A 125 12.32 -30.65 -15.01
C PRO A 125 11.69 -30.30 -16.35
N SER A 126 11.51 -31.29 -17.24
CA SER A 126 10.90 -31.08 -18.56
C SER A 126 9.40 -30.72 -18.50
N ARG A 127 8.78 -30.83 -17.34
CA ARG A 127 7.34 -30.55 -17.14
C ARG A 127 7.06 -29.21 -16.47
N VAL A 128 8.08 -28.49 -16.04
CA VAL A 128 7.94 -27.13 -15.53
C VAL A 128 7.43 -26.21 -16.65
N ALA A 129 6.49 -25.33 -16.32
CA ALA A 129 5.89 -24.43 -17.31
C ALA A 129 6.93 -23.47 -17.90
N PRO A 130 6.99 -23.29 -19.23
CA PRO A 130 7.94 -22.35 -19.88
C PRO A 130 7.78 -20.90 -19.37
N MET A 131 6.59 -20.53 -18.91
CA MET A 131 6.29 -19.19 -18.43
C MET A 131 6.52 -19.00 -16.92
N LEU A 132 7.10 -19.98 -16.20
CA LEU A 132 7.30 -19.86 -14.76
C LEU A 132 7.99 -18.54 -14.37
N VAL A 133 9.12 -18.23 -15.00
CA VAL A 133 9.91 -17.04 -14.64
C VAL A 133 9.10 -15.75 -14.82
N PRO A 134 8.52 -15.46 -16.01
CA PRO A 134 7.70 -14.24 -16.15
C PRO A 134 6.40 -14.24 -15.36
N LEU A 135 5.89 -15.40 -14.91
CA LEU A 135 4.73 -15.43 -14.01
C LEU A 135 5.10 -15.12 -12.56
N MET A 136 6.33 -15.45 -12.15
CA MET A 136 6.76 -15.39 -10.76
C MET A 136 7.36 -14.05 -10.36
N ILE A 137 8.16 -13.42 -11.24
CA ILE A 137 8.98 -12.25 -10.86
C ILE A 137 8.13 -10.99 -10.64
N SER A 138 8.47 -10.24 -9.60
CA SER A 138 7.68 -9.11 -9.08
C SER A 138 7.54 -7.93 -10.06
N ASN A 139 8.54 -7.69 -10.94
CA ASN A 139 8.49 -6.62 -11.94
C ASN A 139 7.42 -6.81 -13.01
N MET A 140 6.81 -7.99 -13.08
CA MET A 140 5.75 -8.25 -14.05
C MET A 140 4.44 -7.54 -13.73
N ALA A 141 4.25 -7.01 -12.51
CA ALA A 141 3.16 -6.10 -12.24
C ALA A 141 3.28 -4.83 -13.11
N ALA A 142 4.41 -4.12 -13.01
CA ALA A 142 4.69 -2.95 -13.84
C ALA A 142 4.71 -3.29 -15.35
N GLY A 143 5.31 -4.43 -15.71
CA GLY A 143 5.38 -4.90 -17.10
C GLY A 143 4.00 -5.13 -17.71
N ASN A 144 3.09 -5.85 -17.02
CA ASN A 144 1.75 -6.11 -17.52
C ASN A 144 0.88 -4.85 -17.58
N VAL A 145 1.00 -3.94 -16.59
CA VAL A 145 0.32 -2.63 -16.63
C VAL A 145 0.80 -1.81 -17.83
N SER A 146 2.12 -1.74 -18.07
CA SER A 146 2.70 -1.03 -19.20
C SER A 146 2.22 -1.60 -20.54
N ILE A 147 2.14 -2.93 -20.69
CA ILE A 147 1.65 -3.60 -21.90
C ILE A 147 0.16 -3.32 -22.10
N ALA A 148 -0.65 -3.44 -21.02
CA ALA A 148 -2.11 -3.29 -21.11
C ALA A 148 -2.53 -1.89 -21.54
N TYR A 149 -1.79 -0.86 -21.11
CA TYR A 149 -2.14 0.55 -21.32
C TYR A 149 -1.18 1.33 -22.21
N ASN A 150 -0.26 0.62 -22.94
CA ASN A 150 0.70 1.23 -23.87
C ASN A 150 1.59 2.31 -23.24
N LEU A 151 2.06 2.07 -21.99
CA LEU A 151 2.94 2.98 -21.28
C LEU A 151 4.39 2.70 -21.67
N LYS A 152 5.04 3.61 -22.41
CA LYS A 152 6.40 3.40 -22.98
C LYS A 152 7.46 4.26 -22.29
N GLY A 153 7.07 5.04 -21.30
CA GLY A 153 8.00 5.80 -20.45
C GLY A 153 8.78 4.88 -19.50
N LYS A 154 9.39 5.47 -18.48
CA LYS A 154 10.11 4.74 -17.45
C LYS A 154 9.20 3.69 -16.79
N SER A 155 9.58 2.42 -16.85
CA SER A 155 8.85 1.32 -16.19
C SER A 155 9.76 0.65 -15.17
N ILE A 156 9.40 0.73 -13.89
CA ILE A 156 10.20 0.21 -12.77
C ILE A 156 9.34 -0.56 -11.78
N ASN A 157 9.99 -1.50 -11.09
CA ASN A 157 9.46 -2.16 -9.92
C ASN A 157 10.39 -1.89 -8.74
N VAL A 158 9.91 -1.18 -7.75
CA VAL A 158 10.61 -1.02 -6.48
C VAL A 158 10.24 -2.17 -5.57
N VAL A 159 11.22 -2.76 -4.87
CA VAL A 159 10.99 -3.83 -3.91
C VAL A 159 11.66 -3.45 -2.59
N THR A 160 10.84 -3.05 -1.63
CA THR A 160 11.25 -2.67 -0.27
C THR A 160 10.32 -3.32 0.78
N ALA A 161 9.99 -4.60 0.55
CA ALA A 161 9.06 -5.35 1.40
C ALA A 161 7.74 -4.59 1.62
N CYS A 162 7.35 -4.33 2.88
CA CYS A 162 6.09 -3.65 3.20
C CYS A 162 6.07 -2.16 2.82
N ALA A 163 7.23 -1.56 2.52
CA ALA A 163 7.32 -0.17 2.06
C ALA A 163 7.24 -0.02 0.52
N THR A 164 7.13 -1.13 -0.22
CA THR A 164 7.15 -1.18 -1.69
C THR A 164 6.17 -0.19 -2.33
N GLY A 165 4.92 -0.16 -1.89
CA GLY A 165 3.89 0.72 -2.47
C GLY A 165 4.19 2.19 -2.26
N THR A 166 4.60 2.58 -1.05
CA THR A 166 5.00 3.95 -0.72
C THR A 166 6.24 4.38 -1.51
N ASN A 167 7.27 3.51 -1.57
CA ASN A 167 8.46 3.81 -2.37
C ASN A 167 8.15 3.88 -3.87
N SER A 168 7.28 3.04 -4.40
CA SER A 168 6.88 3.10 -5.83
C SER A 168 6.21 4.43 -6.17
N ILE A 169 5.30 4.91 -5.31
CA ILE A 169 4.66 6.23 -5.47
C ILE A 169 5.68 7.36 -5.31
N GLY A 170 6.58 7.26 -4.32
CA GLY A 170 7.64 8.24 -4.08
C GLY A 170 8.63 8.35 -5.24
N GLU A 171 9.05 7.24 -5.83
CA GLU A 171 9.93 7.22 -7.01
C GLU A 171 9.22 7.74 -8.27
N ALA A 172 7.92 7.48 -8.42
CA ALA A 172 7.10 8.08 -9.47
C ALA A 172 6.98 9.60 -9.29
N TYR A 173 6.75 10.07 -8.06
CA TYR A 173 6.77 11.49 -7.70
C TYR A 173 8.09 12.16 -8.12
N ARG A 174 9.24 11.57 -7.74
CA ARG A 174 10.56 12.08 -8.14
C ARG A 174 10.74 12.11 -9.66
N THR A 175 10.31 11.07 -10.34
CA THR A 175 10.41 10.98 -11.81
C THR A 175 9.71 12.15 -12.50
N ILE A 176 8.49 12.51 -12.07
CA ILE A 176 7.76 13.67 -12.58
C ILE A 176 8.40 14.98 -12.12
N GLN A 177 8.78 15.07 -10.85
CA GLN A 177 9.38 16.27 -10.26
C GLN A 177 10.66 16.72 -10.99
N TYR A 178 11.46 15.75 -11.45
CA TYR A 178 12.66 16.01 -12.26
C TYR A 178 12.37 16.21 -13.76
N GLY A 179 11.14 15.96 -14.21
CA GLY A 179 10.73 16.17 -15.61
C GLY A 179 11.03 14.98 -16.54
N ASP A 180 11.34 13.81 -15.99
CA ASP A 180 11.59 12.60 -16.79
C ASP A 180 10.30 12.00 -17.35
N ALA A 181 9.16 12.26 -16.71
CA ALA A 181 7.82 11.89 -17.18
C ALA A 181 6.83 13.05 -16.93
N ASP A 182 5.73 13.06 -17.65
CA ASP A 182 4.59 13.95 -17.39
C ASP A 182 3.49 13.24 -16.58
N VAL A 183 3.38 11.92 -16.74
CA VAL A 183 2.44 11.06 -16.03
C VAL A 183 3.13 9.78 -15.57
N MET A 184 2.81 9.33 -14.35
CA MET A 184 3.25 8.03 -13.82
C MET A 184 2.05 7.25 -13.26
N ILE A 185 1.87 6.03 -13.73
CA ILE A 185 0.95 5.06 -13.12
C ILE A 185 1.73 4.37 -11.99
N ALA A 186 1.36 4.61 -10.75
CA ALA A 186 2.18 4.22 -9.61
C ALA A 186 1.38 3.54 -8.50
N GLY A 187 2.01 2.66 -7.76
CA GLY A 187 1.39 1.99 -6.61
C GLY A 187 2.00 0.64 -6.28
N GLY A 188 1.17 -0.23 -5.73
CA GLY A 188 1.61 -1.55 -5.29
C GLY A 188 0.54 -2.62 -5.44
N THR A 189 0.98 -3.86 -5.52
CA THR A 189 0.12 -5.04 -5.64
C THR A 189 0.73 -6.23 -4.91
N GLU A 190 -0.09 -7.10 -4.35
CA GLU A 190 0.36 -8.33 -3.72
C GLU A 190 -0.73 -9.40 -3.72
N SER A 191 -0.33 -10.66 -3.86
CA SER A 191 -1.21 -11.82 -3.67
C SER A 191 -0.38 -13.00 -3.13
N SER A 192 -0.07 -12.96 -1.83
CA SER A 192 0.86 -13.89 -1.18
C SER A 192 0.18 -14.77 -0.12
N ILE A 193 -1.17 -14.86 -0.12
CA ILE A 193 -1.92 -15.74 0.76
C ILE A 193 -1.88 -17.17 0.17
N THR A 194 -0.80 -17.87 0.46
CA THR A 194 -0.51 -19.23 -0.01
C THR A 194 -0.09 -20.12 1.15
N PRO A 195 -0.09 -21.45 0.99
CA PRO A 195 0.43 -22.36 2.01
C PRO A 195 1.81 -21.97 2.54
N ILE A 196 2.81 -21.75 1.67
CA ILE A 196 4.17 -21.37 2.09
C ILE A 196 4.22 -19.92 2.60
N GLY A 197 3.40 -19.02 2.04
CA GLY A 197 3.32 -17.64 2.50
C GLY A 197 2.85 -17.56 3.95
N ILE A 198 1.72 -18.18 4.27
CA ILE A 198 1.19 -18.24 5.64
C ILE A 198 2.14 -19.00 6.58
N ALA A 199 2.71 -20.12 6.13
CA ALA A 199 3.65 -20.90 6.95
C ALA A 199 4.92 -20.08 7.27
N GLY A 200 5.49 -19.38 6.28
CA GLY A 200 6.70 -18.55 6.44
C GLY A 200 6.49 -17.39 7.40
N PHE A 201 5.43 -16.61 7.24
CA PHE A 201 5.11 -15.52 8.17
C PHE A 201 4.70 -16.02 9.56
N SER A 202 4.06 -17.20 9.66
CA SER A 202 3.76 -17.84 10.94
C SER A 202 5.03 -18.31 11.66
N ALA A 203 6.02 -18.84 10.93
CA ALA A 203 7.31 -19.23 11.48
C ALA A 203 8.12 -18.04 12.05
N LEU A 204 7.92 -16.83 11.50
CA LEU A 204 8.45 -15.58 12.03
C LEU A 204 7.71 -15.08 13.27
N THR A 205 6.64 -15.77 13.71
CA THR A 205 5.74 -15.31 14.77
C THR A 205 5.14 -13.93 14.53
N ALA A 206 5.02 -13.54 13.25
CA ALA A 206 4.52 -12.23 12.86
C ALA A 206 3.00 -12.17 12.71
N LEU A 207 2.36 -13.34 12.49
CA LEU A 207 0.90 -13.42 12.25
C LEU A 207 0.11 -13.54 13.55
N SER A 208 -1.04 -12.88 13.58
CA SER A 208 -2.05 -13.06 14.62
C SER A 208 -2.62 -14.49 14.56
N SER A 209 -2.71 -15.13 15.72
CA SER A 209 -3.37 -16.44 15.89
C SER A 209 -4.83 -16.32 16.37
N SER A 210 -5.35 -15.10 16.46
CA SER A 210 -6.76 -14.89 16.81
C SER A 210 -7.67 -15.48 15.75
N GLU A 211 -8.70 -16.20 16.17
CA GLU A 211 -9.77 -16.71 15.30
C GLU A 211 -11.01 -15.79 15.30
N ASP A 212 -10.96 -14.68 16.04
CA ASP A 212 -12.01 -13.65 16.03
C ASP A 212 -11.68 -12.58 14.97
N PRO A 213 -12.46 -12.47 13.88
CA PRO A 213 -12.23 -11.45 12.85
C PRO A 213 -12.25 -10.02 13.40
N ALA A 214 -13.01 -9.74 14.46
CA ALA A 214 -13.09 -8.40 15.05
C ALA A 214 -11.85 -8.02 15.89
N ARG A 215 -11.01 -9.01 16.26
CA ARG A 215 -9.86 -8.84 17.15
C ARG A 215 -8.54 -9.34 16.58
N CYS A 216 -8.51 -9.78 15.33
CA CYS A 216 -7.29 -10.38 14.75
C CYS A 216 -6.28 -9.32 14.23
N SER A 217 -6.74 -8.13 13.84
CA SER A 217 -5.89 -7.00 13.42
C SER A 217 -6.37 -5.73 14.13
N ILE A 218 -5.72 -5.38 15.24
CA ILE A 218 -6.09 -4.31 16.16
C ILE A 218 -4.87 -3.42 16.47
N PRO A 219 -4.38 -2.65 15.48
CA PRO A 219 -3.22 -1.78 15.67
C PRO A 219 -3.36 -0.89 16.89
N PHE A 220 -2.25 -0.76 17.65
CA PHE A 220 -2.12 0.05 18.86
C PHE A 220 -2.97 -0.41 20.07
N ASP A 221 -3.71 -1.51 19.95
CA ASP A 221 -4.45 -2.09 21.09
C ASP A 221 -3.48 -2.89 21.99
N LYS A 222 -3.72 -2.89 23.29
CA LYS A 222 -2.91 -3.64 24.26
C LYS A 222 -2.94 -5.16 24.03
N ASP A 223 -4.05 -5.68 23.49
CA ASP A 223 -4.26 -7.10 23.23
C ASP A 223 -3.83 -7.53 21.81
N ARG A 224 -3.14 -6.65 21.05
CA ARG A 224 -2.65 -6.99 19.71
C ARG A 224 -1.67 -8.17 19.75
N SER A 225 -1.77 -9.06 18.77
CA SER A 225 -1.02 -10.32 18.79
C SER A 225 -0.25 -10.61 17.50
N GLY A 226 -0.31 -9.75 16.52
CA GLY A 226 0.34 -9.94 15.22
C GLY A 226 -0.47 -9.33 14.08
N LEU A 227 0.11 -9.36 12.88
CA LEU A 227 -0.54 -8.89 11.66
C LEU A 227 -1.46 -9.97 11.07
N VAL A 228 -2.44 -9.56 10.28
CA VAL A 228 -3.21 -10.44 9.39
C VAL A 228 -2.77 -10.16 7.95
N MET A 229 -2.36 -11.19 7.22
CA MET A 229 -2.01 -11.03 5.81
C MET A 229 -3.23 -10.65 4.99
N GLY A 230 -3.04 -9.65 4.12
CA GLY A 230 -4.00 -9.25 3.11
C GLY A 230 -3.42 -9.34 1.71
N GLU A 231 -4.28 -9.22 0.72
CA GLU A 231 -3.93 -9.14 -0.70
C GLU A 231 -4.71 -8.02 -1.40
N GLY A 232 -4.23 -7.60 -2.55
CA GLY A 232 -4.90 -6.58 -3.35
C GLY A 232 -3.93 -5.69 -4.11
N SER A 233 -4.44 -4.59 -4.62
CA SER A 233 -3.68 -3.57 -5.34
C SER A 233 -4.30 -2.19 -5.13
N ALA A 234 -3.46 -1.17 -5.07
CA ALA A 234 -3.89 0.20 -5.22
C ALA A 234 -2.95 0.94 -6.17
N ILE A 235 -3.53 1.67 -7.10
CA ILE A 235 -2.84 2.39 -8.14
C ILE A 235 -3.33 3.83 -8.18
N VAL A 236 -2.40 4.75 -8.38
CA VAL A 236 -2.68 6.16 -8.58
C VAL A 236 -2.12 6.64 -9.92
N VAL A 237 -2.76 7.61 -10.52
CA VAL A 237 -2.20 8.41 -11.61
C VAL A 237 -1.59 9.65 -10.97
N LEU A 238 -0.27 9.74 -11.01
CA LEU A 238 0.47 10.95 -10.69
C LEU A 238 0.75 11.73 -11.96
N GLU A 239 0.59 13.04 -11.90
CA GLU A 239 0.68 13.89 -13.08
C GLU A 239 1.36 15.22 -12.76
N GLU A 240 2.10 15.75 -13.70
CA GLU A 240 2.64 17.10 -13.61
C GLU A 240 1.48 18.11 -13.61
N LEU A 241 1.51 19.08 -12.71
CA LEU A 241 0.39 19.99 -12.44
C LEU A 241 -0.09 20.75 -13.70
N GLU A 242 0.84 21.32 -14.48
CA GLU A 242 0.46 22.11 -15.66
C GLU A 242 -0.07 21.20 -16.79
N HIS A 243 0.45 19.97 -16.90
CA HIS A 243 -0.10 18.95 -17.80
C HIS A 243 -1.54 18.61 -17.41
N ALA A 244 -1.80 18.34 -16.12
CA ALA A 244 -3.14 18.06 -15.61
C ALA A 244 -4.13 19.21 -15.90
N LYS A 245 -3.71 20.46 -15.65
CA LYS A 245 -4.52 21.65 -15.92
C LYS A 245 -4.81 21.83 -17.40
N GLN A 246 -3.82 21.64 -18.27
CA GLN A 246 -3.98 21.80 -19.73
C GLN A 246 -5.03 20.86 -20.33
N ARG A 247 -5.12 19.63 -19.81
CA ARG A 247 -6.14 18.67 -20.25
C ARG A 247 -7.45 18.75 -19.45
N GLY A 248 -7.56 19.66 -18.48
CA GLY A 248 -8.75 19.82 -17.62
C GLY A 248 -9.00 18.64 -16.67
N ALA A 249 -7.94 17.99 -16.18
CA ALA A 249 -8.05 16.87 -15.26
C ALA A 249 -8.63 17.30 -13.92
N ARG A 250 -9.43 16.42 -13.32
CA ARG A 250 -9.75 16.52 -11.89
C ARG A 250 -8.47 16.30 -11.07
N ILE A 251 -8.22 17.16 -10.11
CA ILE A 251 -7.08 17.03 -9.19
C ILE A 251 -7.63 16.67 -7.80
N TYR A 252 -7.18 15.55 -7.25
CA TYR A 252 -7.59 15.05 -5.95
C TYR A 252 -6.76 15.63 -4.81
N ALA A 253 -5.45 15.65 -4.99
CA ALA A 253 -4.49 16.11 -3.99
C ALA A 253 -3.16 16.41 -4.67
N GLU A 254 -2.21 17.03 -3.95
CA GLU A 254 -0.84 17.25 -4.38
C GLU A 254 0.12 16.42 -3.54
N VAL A 255 1.05 15.72 -4.16
CA VAL A 255 2.17 15.06 -3.47
C VAL A 255 3.24 16.12 -3.24
N VAL A 256 3.56 16.38 -1.97
CA VAL A 256 4.45 17.50 -1.61
C VAL A 256 5.73 17.06 -0.94
N GLY A 257 5.80 15.85 -0.40
CA GLY A 257 7.01 15.37 0.28
C GLY A 257 7.16 13.85 0.25
N TYR A 258 8.41 13.40 0.14
CA TYR A 258 8.78 12.00 0.18
C TYR A 258 10.11 11.84 0.91
N GLY A 259 10.12 10.99 1.93
CA GLY A 259 11.30 10.70 2.73
C GLY A 259 11.54 9.20 2.89
N CYS A 260 12.80 8.80 2.82
CA CYS A 260 13.24 7.42 3.01
C CYS A 260 14.43 7.38 3.97
N SER A 261 14.58 6.22 4.62
CA SER A 261 15.74 5.88 5.43
C SER A 261 15.91 4.37 5.53
N SER A 262 16.98 3.94 6.13
CA SER A 262 17.20 2.55 6.52
C SER A 262 17.58 2.49 8.00
N ASP A 263 17.01 1.53 8.73
CA ASP A 263 17.42 1.26 10.13
C ASP A 263 18.83 0.71 10.22
N ALA A 264 19.28 -0.05 9.21
CA ALA A 264 20.56 -0.75 9.20
C ALA A 264 20.83 -1.52 10.53
N PHE A 265 19.78 -2.14 11.07
CA PHE A 265 19.78 -2.75 12.42
C PHE A 265 19.55 -4.26 12.37
N HIS A 266 18.40 -4.72 11.88
CA HIS A 266 18.00 -6.13 11.86
C HIS A 266 17.17 -6.45 10.62
N ILE A 267 17.16 -7.72 10.18
CA ILE A 267 16.47 -8.13 8.95
C ILE A 267 14.94 -8.10 9.06
N THR A 268 14.36 -8.26 10.25
CA THR A 268 12.89 -8.32 10.43
C THR A 268 12.37 -7.40 11.54
N SER A 269 13.19 -6.96 12.47
CA SER A 269 12.78 -6.08 13.56
C SER A 269 13.14 -4.63 13.24
N PRO A 270 12.22 -3.67 13.42
CA PRO A 270 12.59 -2.25 13.39
C PRO A 270 13.57 -1.91 14.52
N ALA A 271 14.32 -0.81 14.36
CA ALA A 271 15.18 -0.30 15.41
C ALA A 271 14.34 0.17 16.62
N GLU A 272 14.71 -0.25 17.82
CA GLU A 272 13.94 -0.02 19.05
C GLU A 272 13.76 1.46 19.39
N ASP A 273 14.72 2.31 18.99
CA ASP A 273 14.70 3.75 19.22
C ASP A 273 13.80 4.50 18.20
N GLY A 274 13.37 3.83 17.12
CA GLY A 274 12.56 4.41 16.06
C GLY A 274 13.28 5.47 15.21
N ALA A 275 14.59 5.61 15.34
CA ALA A 275 15.34 6.70 14.69
C ALA A 275 15.25 6.66 13.16
N GLY A 276 15.27 5.47 12.54
CA GLY A 276 15.13 5.30 11.09
C GLY A 276 13.76 5.79 10.60
N ALA A 277 12.67 5.31 11.19
CA ALA A 277 11.32 5.74 10.83
C ALA A 277 11.10 7.25 11.09
N ALA A 278 11.61 7.79 12.21
CA ALA A 278 11.57 9.23 12.48
C ALA A 278 12.30 10.03 11.39
N ARG A 279 13.44 9.53 10.92
CA ARG A 279 14.21 10.17 9.83
C ARG A 279 13.42 10.19 8.51
N ALA A 280 12.72 9.12 8.17
CA ALA A 280 11.88 9.09 6.97
C ALA A 280 10.76 10.16 7.05
N MET A 281 10.09 10.27 8.20
CA MET A 281 9.06 11.30 8.45
C MET A 281 9.62 12.72 8.35
N THR A 282 10.73 13.00 9.05
CA THR A 282 11.35 14.34 9.01
C THR A 282 11.90 14.71 7.64
N ASN A 283 12.39 13.73 6.87
CA ASN A 283 12.80 13.96 5.49
C ASN A 283 11.60 14.32 4.59
N ALA A 284 10.44 13.67 4.76
CA ALA A 284 9.23 13.99 3.99
C ALA A 284 8.72 15.41 4.31
N VAL A 285 8.72 15.79 5.59
CA VAL A 285 8.35 17.15 6.05
C VAL A 285 9.30 18.20 5.48
N ALA A 286 10.61 17.93 5.53
CA ALA A 286 11.63 18.85 4.97
C ALA A 286 11.52 18.98 3.44
N ASP A 287 11.23 17.88 2.74
CA ASP A 287 11.03 17.88 1.28
C ASP A 287 9.81 18.73 0.89
N ALA A 288 8.76 18.72 1.70
CA ALA A 288 7.57 19.55 1.53
C ALA A 288 7.80 21.04 1.89
N CYS A 289 8.93 21.38 2.50
CA CYS A 289 9.25 22.72 2.99
C CYS A 289 8.19 23.29 3.95
N ILE A 290 7.64 22.45 4.84
CA ILE A 290 6.66 22.82 5.86
C ILE A 290 7.22 22.61 7.29
N SER A 291 6.50 23.11 8.29
CA SER A 291 6.84 22.88 9.70
C SER A 291 6.30 21.52 10.18
N PRO A 292 6.99 20.84 11.10
CA PRO A 292 6.45 19.64 11.74
C PRO A 292 5.07 19.85 12.40
N GLU A 293 4.78 21.06 12.87
CA GLU A 293 3.50 21.44 13.47
C GLU A 293 2.33 21.48 12.48
N ASP A 294 2.61 21.56 11.17
CA ASP A 294 1.59 21.50 10.12
C ASP A 294 1.02 20.08 9.96
N ILE A 295 1.72 19.07 10.46
CA ILE A 295 1.26 17.67 10.40
C ILE A 295 0.26 17.42 11.53
N THR A 296 -0.99 17.24 11.16
CA THR A 296 -2.10 16.98 12.10
C THR A 296 -2.69 15.58 11.97
N TYR A 297 -2.29 14.84 10.93
CA TYR A 297 -2.76 13.48 10.69
C TYR A 297 -1.64 12.58 10.12
N ILE A 298 -1.56 11.36 10.64
CA ILE A 298 -0.68 10.28 10.18
C ILE A 298 -1.51 9.00 9.97
N ASN A 299 -1.46 8.45 8.76
CA ASN A 299 -1.82 7.07 8.50
C ASN A 299 -0.58 6.21 8.79
N ALA A 300 -0.62 5.51 9.92
CA ALA A 300 0.52 4.77 10.43
C ALA A 300 0.72 3.45 9.68
N HIS A 301 1.95 2.95 9.71
CA HIS A 301 2.21 1.56 9.32
C HIS A 301 1.38 0.59 10.15
N GLY A 302 1.35 0.74 11.48
CA GLY A 302 0.39 0.16 12.40
C GLY A 302 -0.02 -1.27 12.06
N THR A 303 0.89 -2.24 12.24
CA THR A 303 0.68 -3.63 11.78
C THR A 303 -0.07 -4.51 12.76
N SER A 304 -0.39 -4.01 13.97
CA SER A 304 -0.93 -4.84 15.05
C SER A 304 0.09 -5.84 15.63
N THR A 305 1.38 -5.69 15.29
CA THR A 305 2.45 -6.42 15.95
C THR A 305 2.97 -5.64 17.16
N HIS A 306 3.42 -6.35 18.19
CA HIS A 306 3.83 -5.72 19.44
C HIS A 306 4.97 -4.71 19.24
N HIS A 307 6.03 -5.12 18.53
CA HIS A 307 7.22 -4.30 18.33
C HIS A 307 6.98 -3.14 17.35
N ASN A 308 6.32 -3.39 16.22
CA ASN A 308 6.12 -2.34 15.23
C ASN A 308 5.35 -1.16 15.83
N ASP A 309 4.20 -1.43 16.46
CA ASP A 309 3.32 -0.36 16.95
C ASP A 309 3.99 0.46 18.07
N LEU A 310 4.78 -0.22 18.93
CA LEU A 310 5.58 0.45 19.95
C LEU A 310 6.69 1.32 19.35
N PHE A 311 7.46 0.79 18.41
CA PHE A 311 8.62 1.50 17.86
C PHE A 311 8.20 2.61 16.91
N GLU A 312 7.10 2.43 16.17
CA GLU A 312 6.50 3.51 15.38
C GLU A 312 5.99 4.65 16.28
N THR A 313 5.40 4.34 17.44
CA THR A 313 5.02 5.34 18.45
C THR A 313 6.22 6.15 18.91
N ARG A 314 7.33 5.49 19.22
CA ARG A 314 8.60 6.15 19.57
C ARG A 314 9.13 7.02 18.43
N ALA A 315 9.07 6.52 17.20
CA ALA A 315 9.48 7.25 16.00
C ALA A 315 8.67 8.53 15.78
N ILE A 316 7.34 8.47 15.95
CA ILE A 316 6.47 9.65 15.85
C ILE A 316 6.80 10.68 16.93
N LYS A 317 7.00 10.23 18.18
CA LYS A 317 7.44 11.12 19.28
C LYS A 317 8.80 11.76 18.98
N LEU A 318 9.74 11.00 18.41
CA LEU A 318 11.06 11.51 18.04
C LEU A 318 11.00 12.53 16.88
N ALA A 319 10.13 12.28 15.90
CA ALA A 319 9.97 13.16 14.74
C ALA A 319 9.27 14.49 15.06
N PHE A 320 8.26 14.45 15.94
CA PHE A 320 7.36 15.58 16.16
C PHE A 320 7.40 16.15 17.61
N GLY A 321 8.21 15.58 18.50
CA GLY A 321 8.34 16.06 19.88
C GLY A 321 7.00 16.15 20.62
N GLU A 322 6.77 17.25 21.33
CA GLU A 322 5.52 17.47 22.06
C GLU A 322 4.29 17.59 21.15
N HIS A 323 4.49 17.98 19.87
CA HIS A 323 3.40 18.08 18.90
C HIS A 323 2.81 16.69 18.54
N ALA A 324 3.55 15.61 18.72
CA ALA A 324 3.09 14.24 18.46
C ALA A 324 1.75 13.90 19.12
N LYS A 325 1.49 14.46 20.32
CA LYS A 325 0.22 14.25 21.07
C LYS A 325 -1.00 14.89 20.40
N ASN A 326 -0.78 15.86 19.52
CA ASN A 326 -1.85 16.58 18.81
C ASN A 326 -2.18 15.92 17.47
N ILE A 327 -1.30 15.04 16.96
CA ILE A 327 -1.46 14.36 15.68
C ILE A 327 -2.48 13.23 15.83
N LYS A 328 -3.47 13.20 14.95
CA LYS A 328 -4.40 12.06 14.85
C LYS A 328 -3.72 10.92 14.10
N ILE A 329 -3.80 9.72 14.65
CA ILE A 329 -3.10 8.55 14.10
C ILE A 329 -4.13 7.44 13.92
N ASN A 330 -4.17 6.85 12.74
CA ASN A 330 -4.96 5.65 12.48
C ASN A 330 -4.14 4.57 11.75
N SER A 331 -4.71 3.39 11.58
CA SER A 331 -4.18 2.35 10.71
C SER A 331 -5.28 1.70 9.89
N THR A 332 -5.17 1.80 8.57
CA THR A 332 -6.07 1.17 7.60
C THR A 332 -5.99 -0.36 7.66
N LYS A 333 -4.87 -0.91 8.15
CA LYS A 333 -4.69 -2.35 8.36
C LYS A 333 -5.68 -2.97 9.35
N SER A 334 -6.33 -2.16 10.17
CA SER A 334 -7.43 -2.59 11.04
C SER A 334 -8.65 -3.10 10.27
N MET A 335 -8.76 -2.79 8.98
CA MET A 335 -9.87 -3.19 8.10
C MET A 335 -9.45 -4.11 6.96
N VAL A 336 -8.31 -3.84 6.34
CA VAL A 336 -7.86 -4.57 5.13
C VAL A 336 -6.75 -5.58 5.41
N GLY A 337 -6.18 -5.60 6.62
CA GLY A 337 -4.99 -6.38 6.93
C GLY A 337 -3.73 -5.77 6.32
N HIS A 338 -2.66 -6.52 6.34
CA HIS A 338 -1.38 -6.11 5.80
C HIS A 338 -1.21 -6.61 4.36
N LEU A 339 -1.39 -5.72 3.39
CA LEU A 339 -1.31 -6.06 1.95
C LEU A 339 0.15 -6.13 1.43
N LEU A 340 1.13 -6.24 2.32
CA LEU A 340 2.55 -6.34 2.01
C LEU A 340 3.00 -5.26 1.02
N GLY A 341 3.41 -5.64 -0.21
CA GLY A 341 3.84 -4.69 -1.24
C GLY A 341 2.77 -3.69 -1.69
N ALA A 342 1.49 -3.99 -1.50
CA ALA A 342 0.38 -3.09 -1.81
C ALA A 342 -0.01 -2.17 -0.63
N ALA A 343 0.47 -2.46 0.59
CA ALA A 343 0.02 -1.79 1.81
C ALA A 343 0.16 -0.26 1.74
N GLY A 344 1.35 0.24 1.45
CA GLY A 344 1.57 1.69 1.39
C GLY A 344 0.79 2.39 0.28
N ALA A 345 0.45 1.69 -0.79
CA ALA A 345 -0.34 2.26 -1.87
C ALA A 345 -1.82 2.43 -1.47
N ILE A 346 -2.43 1.45 -0.80
CA ILE A 346 -3.81 1.58 -0.32
C ILE A 346 -3.93 2.61 0.80
N GLU A 347 -2.91 2.74 1.65
CA GLU A 347 -2.82 3.75 2.70
C GLU A 347 -2.67 5.15 2.12
N PHE A 348 -1.87 5.32 1.07
CA PHE A 348 -1.77 6.58 0.33
C PHE A 348 -3.13 7.00 -0.28
N VAL A 349 -3.82 6.08 -0.96
CA VAL A 349 -5.16 6.34 -1.49
C VAL A 349 -6.14 6.70 -0.39
N THR A 350 -6.06 6.05 0.77
CA THR A 350 -6.86 6.38 1.95
C THR A 350 -6.60 7.82 2.39
N CYS A 351 -5.32 8.24 2.51
CA CYS A 351 -4.96 9.63 2.84
C CYS A 351 -5.55 10.65 1.85
N VAL A 352 -5.52 10.36 0.54
CA VAL A 352 -6.10 11.24 -0.48
C VAL A 352 -7.61 11.37 -0.30
N LYS A 353 -8.33 10.26 -0.05
CA LYS A 353 -9.78 10.28 0.18
C LYS A 353 -10.14 11.00 1.48
N GLU A 354 -9.36 10.81 2.52
CA GLU A 354 -9.56 11.48 3.81
C GLU A 354 -9.37 12.99 3.71
N LEU A 355 -8.34 13.46 3.00
CA LEU A 355 -8.15 14.89 2.73
C LEU A 355 -9.31 15.50 1.96
N GLN A 356 -9.85 14.78 0.96
CA GLN A 356 -10.96 15.27 0.16
C GLN A 356 -12.25 15.46 0.96
N GLU A 357 -12.57 14.49 1.84
CA GLU A 357 -13.82 14.50 2.59
C GLU A 357 -13.69 15.15 3.98
N GLY A 358 -12.47 15.52 4.39
CA GLY A 358 -12.23 16.02 5.75
C GLY A 358 -12.58 14.98 6.81
N TYR A 359 -12.36 13.69 6.50
CA TYR A 359 -12.75 12.55 7.31
C TYR A 359 -11.56 11.65 7.60
N ILE A 360 -11.26 11.38 8.88
CA ILE A 360 -10.24 10.43 9.30
C ILE A 360 -10.94 9.21 9.89
N HIS A 361 -10.72 8.02 9.31
CA HIS A 361 -11.34 6.80 9.79
C HIS A 361 -10.76 6.36 11.14
N ARG A 362 -11.59 5.69 11.93
CA ARG A 362 -11.14 5.06 13.18
C ARG A 362 -10.26 3.84 12.90
N THR A 363 -9.38 3.51 13.83
CA THR A 363 -8.69 2.20 13.89
C THR A 363 -9.69 1.19 14.45
N VAL A 364 -10.25 0.36 13.57
CA VAL A 364 -11.31 -0.60 13.93
C VAL A 364 -10.75 -1.64 14.90
N GLY A 365 -11.52 -1.97 15.94
CA GLY A 365 -11.11 -2.92 16.97
C GLY A 365 -10.22 -2.36 18.08
N LEU A 366 -9.70 -1.15 17.96
CA LEU A 366 -8.93 -0.49 19.02
C LEU A 366 -9.84 -0.14 20.20
N GLN A 367 -9.59 -0.75 21.36
CA GLN A 367 -10.35 -0.53 22.59
C GLN A 367 -9.51 0.22 23.63
N GLU A 368 -8.32 -0.28 23.92
CA GLU A 368 -7.43 0.28 24.93
C GLU A 368 -5.96 0.11 24.50
N SER A 369 -5.17 1.15 24.70
CA SER A 369 -3.72 1.12 24.44
C SER A 369 -2.95 0.88 25.73
N GLU A 370 -1.78 0.27 25.67
CA GLU A 370 -0.86 0.17 26.80
C GLU A 370 -0.20 1.52 27.11
N GLU A 371 0.40 1.67 28.28
CA GLU A 371 0.95 2.93 28.78
C GLU A 371 1.95 3.61 27.84
N GLU A 372 2.81 2.82 27.17
CA GLU A 372 3.81 3.35 26.24
C GLU A 372 3.21 3.84 24.90
N LEU A 373 1.99 3.39 24.57
CA LEU A 373 1.22 3.82 23.41
C LEU A 373 0.28 4.98 23.80
N ASP A 374 0.83 6.14 24.10
CA ASP A 374 0.15 7.29 24.69
C ASP A 374 -0.13 8.44 23.70
N LEU A 375 -0.14 8.15 22.40
CA LEU A 375 -0.48 9.11 21.35
C LEU A 375 -2.00 9.12 21.06
N ASN A 376 -2.41 10.03 20.18
CA ASN A 376 -3.83 10.20 19.81
C ASN A 376 -4.26 9.23 18.71
N TYR A 377 -4.34 7.95 19.05
CA TYR A 377 -4.86 6.93 18.12
C TYR A 377 -6.37 7.09 17.97
N CYS A 378 -6.84 7.11 16.73
CA CYS A 378 -8.25 7.32 16.42
C CYS A 378 -9.10 6.08 16.80
N LYS A 379 -9.64 6.06 18.03
CA LYS A 379 -10.67 5.09 18.45
C LYS A 379 -12.02 5.36 17.79
N GLU A 380 -12.29 6.63 17.51
CA GLU A 380 -13.45 7.10 16.77
C GLU A 380 -13.00 7.84 15.51
N SER A 381 -13.85 7.83 14.50
CA SER A 381 -13.62 8.62 13.30
C SER A 381 -13.70 10.11 13.59
N TYR A 382 -12.91 10.90 12.89
CA TYR A 382 -12.88 12.36 13.05
C TYR A 382 -13.40 13.02 11.77
N GLN A 383 -14.19 14.07 11.96
CA GLN A 383 -14.65 14.94 10.88
C GLN A 383 -14.13 16.34 11.12
N GLY A 384 -13.44 16.92 10.16
CA GLY A 384 -12.86 18.24 10.26
C GLY A 384 -11.97 18.57 9.07
N ASP A 385 -11.44 19.79 9.04
CA ASP A 385 -10.52 20.22 7.99
C ASP A 385 -9.07 19.98 8.44
N PHE A 386 -8.27 19.42 7.54
CA PHE A 386 -6.82 19.26 7.69
C PHE A 386 -6.18 19.36 6.32
N GLU A 387 -4.97 19.90 6.28
CA GLU A 387 -4.31 20.27 5.03
C GLU A 387 -3.36 19.20 4.53
N TYR A 388 -2.75 18.44 5.44
CA TYR A 388 -1.73 17.45 5.15
C TYR A 388 -2.08 16.10 5.74
N ALA A 389 -1.74 15.03 5.00
CA ALA A 389 -1.76 13.65 5.48
C ALA A 389 -0.40 13.01 5.22
N LEU A 390 0.21 12.43 6.26
CA LEU A 390 1.46 11.70 6.18
C LEU A 390 1.17 10.19 6.26
N SER A 391 1.65 9.42 5.29
CA SER A 391 1.53 7.95 5.29
C SER A 391 2.91 7.33 5.54
N ASN A 392 3.00 6.42 6.51
CA ASN A 392 4.21 5.71 6.88
C ASN A 392 4.18 4.26 6.43
N SER A 393 5.32 3.76 5.95
CA SER A 393 5.53 2.34 5.70
C SER A 393 6.90 1.90 6.23
N LEU A 394 6.88 0.82 7.01
CA LEU A 394 8.07 0.22 7.61
C LEU A 394 8.19 -1.22 7.10
N GLY A 395 9.31 -1.56 6.46
CA GLY A 395 9.50 -2.86 5.80
C GLY A 395 10.61 -3.69 6.40
N PHE A 396 10.50 -5.01 6.31
CA PHE A 396 11.59 -5.92 6.60
C PHE A 396 12.84 -5.50 5.82
N GLY A 397 14.01 -5.64 6.45
CA GLY A 397 15.28 -5.09 5.97
C GLY A 397 15.56 -3.68 6.49
N GLY A 398 14.65 -3.12 7.32
CA GLY A 398 14.77 -1.77 7.88
C GLY A 398 14.43 -0.66 6.89
N HIS A 399 13.64 -0.97 5.88
CA HIS A 399 13.17 0.02 4.90
C HIS A 399 12.08 0.91 5.52
N ASN A 400 12.33 2.20 5.62
CA ASN A 400 11.38 3.19 6.09
C ASN A 400 11.04 4.17 4.97
N ALA A 401 9.77 4.40 4.74
CA ALA A 401 9.28 5.38 3.76
C ALA A 401 8.11 6.16 4.34
N SER A 402 8.13 7.47 4.11
CA SER A 402 7.04 8.37 4.46
C SER A 402 6.70 9.23 3.25
N ILE A 403 5.44 9.34 2.93
CA ILE A 403 4.94 10.16 1.82
C ILE A 403 3.91 11.15 2.34
N LEU A 404 4.02 12.39 1.91
CA LEU A 404 3.20 13.50 2.36
C LEU A 404 2.34 14.01 1.20
N VAL A 405 1.05 14.03 1.44
CA VAL A 405 0.06 14.54 0.49
C VAL A 405 -0.68 15.73 1.10
N LYS A 406 -0.96 16.71 0.26
CA LYS A 406 -1.61 17.98 0.61
C LYS A 406 -2.96 18.08 -0.10
N LYS A 407 -3.94 18.68 0.60
CA LYS A 407 -5.20 19.10 -0.01
C LYS A 407 -4.94 20.06 -1.17
N TYR A 408 -5.44 19.74 -2.35
CA TYR A 408 -5.31 20.64 -3.49
C TYR A 408 -6.27 21.82 -3.37
N ALA A 409 -5.76 23.02 -3.54
CA ALA A 409 -6.54 24.25 -3.70
C ALA A 409 -6.17 24.89 -5.03
N GLU A 410 -7.17 25.21 -5.85
CA GLU A 410 -6.96 26.06 -7.01
C GLU A 410 -6.49 27.42 -6.53
N GLY A 411 -5.25 27.79 -6.94
CA GLY A 411 -4.64 29.08 -6.61
C GLY A 411 -5.06 30.18 -7.57
#